data_d5c4dd72a05390ecda8e5286937ec230
#
_entry.id   d5c4dd72a05390ecda8e5286937ec230
#
_cell.length_a   1.000
_cell.length_b   1.000
_cell.length_c   1.000
_cell.angle_alpha   90.00
_cell.angle_beta   90.00
_cell.angle_gamma   90.00
#
_symmetry.space_group_name_H-M   'P 1'
#
loop_
_entity.id
_entity.type
_entity.pdbx_description
1 polymer ?
#
loop_
_entity_poly.entity_id
_entity_poly.type
_entity_poly.pdbx_seq_one_letter_code
_entity_poly.pdbx_strand_id
1 'polypeptide(L)'
;MAIAQLQLKLQDYHRAMKRLQVAVNSKPDANGIYLDATIQRFEFCFELAWKLMKAMLDYEGIEVSSSRDSMREGSKQSMIDSAEDWLHMLEQRNICPHAYSESIAWDIYEKICNKYIDLLTAFEQKATKRINLHRESI
;
A
#
# COMPACT_ATOMS: atom_id res chain seq x y z
N MET A 1 -0.26 -18.68 -10.02
CA MET A 1 -1.31 -18.24 -9.08
C MET A 1 -2.64 -18.18 -9.79
N ALA A 2 -3.70 -18.70 -9.17
CA ALA A 2 -5.05 -18.66 -9.74
C ALA A 2 -5.67 -17.27 -9.56
N ILE A 3 -6.57 -16.89 -10.46
CA ILE A 3 -7.26 -15.59 -10.38
C ILE A 3 -8.03 -15.43 -9.06
N ALA A 4 -8.60 -16.53 -8.53
CA ALA A 4 -9.31 -16.50 -7.25
C ALA A 4 -8.42 -16.08 -6.09
N GLN A 5 -7.15 -16.46 -6.11
CA GLN A 5 -6.16 -16.05 -5.10
C GLN A 5 -5.84 -14.56 -5.20
N LEU A 6 -5.74 -14.02 -6.42
CA LEU A 6 -5.57 -12.58 -6.63
C LEU A 6 -6.76 -11.80 -6.09
N GLN A 7 -7.99 -12.29 -6.34
CA GLN A 7 -9.20 -11.64 -5.85
C GLN A 7 -9.25 -11.61 -4.32
N LEU A 8 -8.82 -12.68 -3.65
CA LEU A 8 -8.75 -12.71 -2.19
C LEU A 8 -7.73 -11.70 -1.65
N LYS A 9 -6.56 -11.61 -2.29
CA LYS A 9 -5.54 -10.61 -1.90
C LYS A 9 -6.04 -9.19 -2.12
N LEU A 10 -6.77 -8.93 -3.19
CA LEU A 10 -7.38 -7.63 -3.45
C LEU A 10 -8.42 -7.29 -2.38
N GLN A 11 -9.25 -8.25 -1.97
CA GLN A 11 -10.23 -8.05 -0.90
C GLN A 11 -9.57 -7.70 0.41
N ASP A 12 -8.48 -8.38 0.76
CA ASP A 12 -7.71 -8.08 1.97
C ASP A 12 -7.15 -6.65 1.92
N TYR A 13 -6.65 -6.24 0.78
CA TYR A 13 -6.15 -4.89 0.57
C TYR A 13 -7.28 -3.84 0.71
N HIS A 14 -8.44 -4.10 0.11
CA HIS A 14 -9.61 -3.23 0.24
C HIS A 14 -10.00 -3.02 1.70
N ARG A 15 -10.03 -4.09 2.49
CA ARG A 15 -10.36 -3.99 3.93
C ARG A 15 -9.33 -3.16 4.68
N ALA A 16 -8.05 -3.38 4.42
CA ALA A 16 -6.98 -2.61 5.05
C ALA A 16 -7.07 -1.13 4.68
N MET A 17 -7.37 -0.82 3.41
CA MET A 17 -7.53 0.57 2.95
C MET A 17 -8.71 1.27 3.62
N LYS A 18 -9.83 0.59 3.80
CA LYS A 18 -10.97 1.17 4.53
C LYS A 18 -10.58 1.54 5.95
N ARG A 19 -9.85 0.68 6.63
CA ARG A 19 -9.39 0.93 8.01
C ARG A 19 -8.41 2.10 8.06
N LEU A 20 -7.52 2.20 7.11
CA LEU A 20 -6.59 3.32 7.02
C LEU A 20 -7.33 4.63 6.77
N GLN A 21 -8.30 4.64 5.87
CA GLN A 21 -9.11 5.83 5.57
C GLN A 21 -9.87 6.32 6.79
N VAL A 22 -10.42 5.42 7.61
CA VAL A 22 -11.07 5.78 8.87
C VAL A 22 -10.09 6.49 9.80
N ALA A 23 -8.88 5.96 9.94
CA ALA A 23 -7.85 6.55 10.79
C ALA A 23 -7.42 7.93 10.29
N VAL A 24 -7.18 8.07 8.98
CA VAL A 24 -6.77 9.34 8.36
C VAL A 24 -7.84 10.41 8.50
N ASN A 25 -9.13 10.02 8.43
CA ASN A 25 -10.25 10.95 8.58
C ASN A 25 -10.60 11.26 10.04
N SER A 26 -9.99 10.56 10.99
CA SER A 26 -10.16 10.82 12.42
C SER A 26 -9.11 11.82 12.87
N LYS A 27 -9.51 12.75 13.76
CA LYS A 27 -8.54 13.72 14.29
C LYS A 27 -7.66 13.04 15.33
N PRO A 28 -6.33 13.26 15.28
CA PRO A 28 -5.45 12.79 16.35
C PRO A 28 -5.89 13.37 17.70
N ASP A 29 -5.92 12.54 18.72
CA ASP A 29 -6.27 12.96 20.07
C ASP A 29 -5.01 13.30 20.88
N ALA A 30 -5.24 13.88 22.07
CA ALA A 30 -4.15 14.30 22.96
C ALA A 30 -3.28 13.12 23.44
N ASN A 31 -3.81 11.90 23.41
CA ASN A 31 -3.10 10.69 23.83
C ASN A 31 -2.36 10.00 22.67
N GLY A 32 -2.51 10.49 21.44
CA GLY A 32 -1.84 9.92 20.28
C GLY A 32 -2.40 8.60 19.80
N ILE A 33 -3.61 8.22 20.20
CA ILE A 33 -4.21 6.93 19.82
C ILE A 33 -4.44 6.86 18.31
N TYR A 34 -5.02 7.90 17.71
CA TYR A 34 -5.26 7.94 16.26
C TYR A 34 -3.98 8.13 15.47
N LEU A 35 -2.99 8.82 16.03
CA LEU A 35 -1.66 8.95 15.43
C LEU A 35 -1.02 7.56 15.30
N ASP A 36 -0.97 6.81 16.39
CA ASP A 36 -0.36 5.48 16.41
C ASP A 36 -1.16 4.50 15.54
N ALA A 37 -2.49 4.56 15.60
CA ALA A 37 -3.36 3.71 14.79
C ALA A 37 -3.15 3.98 13.28
N THR A 38 -3.02 5.24 12.88
CA THR A 38 -2.81 5.60 11.48
C THR A 38 -1.48 5.04 10.98
N ILE A 39 -0.42 5.17 11.76
CA ILE A 39 0.90 4.65 11.39
C ILE A 39 0.86 3.13 11.25
N GLN A 40 0.27 2.43 12.21
CA GLN A 40 0.16 0.97 12.18
C GLN A 40 -0.68 0.48 10.99
N ARG A 41 -1.81 1.12 10.73
CA ARG A 41 -2.67 0.77 9.60
C ARG A 41 -2.00 1.07 8.26
N PHE A 42 -1.18 2.12 8.20
CA PHE A 42 -0.36 2.40 7.04
C PHE A 42 0.64 1.26 6.78
N GLU A 43 1.32 0.78 7.82
CA GLU A 43 2.26 -0.34 7.68
C GLU A 43 1.56 -1.58 7.09
N PHE A 44 0.37 -1.91 7.59
CA PHE A 44 -0.43 -3.02 7.06
C PHE A 44 -0.80 -2.81 5.59
N CYS A 45 -1.30 -1.63 5.25
CA CYS A 45 -1.70 -1.34 3.87
C CYS A 45 -0.52 -1.43 2.92
N PHE A 46 0.60 -0.87 3.31
CA PHE A 46 1.79 -0.88 2.47
C PHE A 46 2.27 -2.32 2.22
N GLU A 47 2.30 -3.14 3.27
CA GLU A 47 2.70 -4.55 3.17
C GLU A 47 1.79 -5.31 2.21
N LEU A 48 0.48 -5.15 2.36
CA LEU A 48 -0.50 -5.79 1.48
C LEU A 48 -0.42 -5.25 0.04
N ALA A 49 -0.13 -3.96 -0.12
CA ALA A 49 -0.03 -3.33 -1.44
C ALA A 49 1.10 -3.95 -2.27
N TRP A 50 2.33 -3.98 -1.73
CA TRP A 50 3.44 -4.49 -2.53
C TRP A 50 3.34 -6.01 -2.74
N LYS A 51 2.77 -6.75 -1.78
CA LYS A 51 2.52 -8.19 -1.95
C LYS A 51 1.45 -8.46 -3.02
N LEU A 52 0.41 -7.64 -3.06
CA LEU A 52 -0.58 -7.72 -4.13
C LEU A 52 0.06 -7.41 -5.49
N MET A 53 0.89 -6.38 -5.55
CA MET A 53 1.63 -6.00 -6.76
C MET A 53 2.50 -7.17 -7.25
N LYS A 54 3.25 -7.79 -6.34
CA LYS A 54 4.08 -8.97 -6.64
C LYS A 54 3.22 -10.12 -7.17
N ALA A 55 2.08 -10.37 -6.55
CA ALA A 55 1.17 -11.43 -6.98
C ALA A 55 0.58 -11.16 -8.37
N MET A 56 0.25 -9.90 -8.66
CA MET A 56 -0.22 -9.51 -10.00
C MET A 56 0.86 -9.72 -11.06
N LEU A 57 2.10 -9.34 -10.74
CA LEU A 57 3.25 -9.57 -11.63
C LEU A 57 3.45 -11.06 -11.87
N ASP A 58 3.43 -11.87 -10.83
CA ASP A 58 3.56 -13.32 -10.92
C ASP A 58 2.48 -13.94 -11.82
N TYR A 59 1.24 -13.51 -11.64
CA TYR A 59 0.12 -13.95 -12.47
C TYR A 59 0.35 -13.63 -13.95
N GLU A 60 1.00 -12.52 -14.25
CA GLU A 60 1.32 -12.09 -15.60
C GLU A 60 2.65 -12.66 -16.12
N GLY A 61 3.27 -13.59 -15.38
CA GLY A 61 4.49 -14.27 -15.79
C GLY A 61 5.77 -13.51 -15.49
N ILE A 62 5.74 -12.52 -14.63
CA ILE A 62 6.90 -11.69 -14.28
C ILE A 62 7.31 -12.01 -12.84
N GLU A 63 8.46 -12.64 -12.68
CA GLU A 63 8.99 -12.97 -11.36
C GLU A 63 9.78 -11.78 -10.78
N VAL A 64 9.49 -11.44 -9.53
CA VAL A 64 10.24 -10.46 -8.75
C VAL A 64 10.49 -11.03 -7.36
N SER A 65 11.61 -10.65 -6.74
CA SER A 65 12.05 -11.26 -5.47
C SER A 65 11.88 -10.36 -4.25
N SER A 66 11.75 -9.05 -4.44
CA SER A 66 11.74 -8.10 -3.33
C SER A 66 10.66 -7.04 -3.52
N SER A 67 10.39 -6.30 -2.43
CA SER A 67 9.48 -5.15 -2.50
C SER A 67 10.00 -4.09 -3.48
N ARG A 68 11.31 -3.82 -3.48
CA ARG A 68 11.92 -2.83 -4.39
C ARG A 68 11.75 -3.25 -5.85
N ASP A 69 12.02 -4.51 -6.15
CA ASP A 69 11.86 -5.04 -7.51
C ASP A 69 10.39 -5.02 -7.94
N SER A 70 9.48 -5.32 -7.02
CA SER A 70 8.04 -5.25 -7.28
C SER A 70 7.61 -3.84 -7.67
N MET A 71 8.13 -2.82 -6.99
CA MET A 71 7.80 -1.42 -7.29
C MET A 71 8.38 -0.96 -8.62
N ARG A 72 9.61 -1.33 -8.91
CA ARG A 72 10.25 -0.99 -10.19
C ARG A 72 9.53 -1.66 -11.35
N GLU A 73 9.25 -2.94 -11.24
CA GLU A 73 8.54 -3.68 -12.27
C GLU A 73 7.07 -3.26 -12.36
N GLY A 74 6.43 -3.00 -11.23
CA GLY A 74 5.06 -2.49 -11.18
C GLY A 74 4.93 -1.15 -11.91
N SER A 75 5.93 -0.28 -11.79
CA SER A 75 5.97 0.98 -12.54
C SER A 75 6.11 0.74 -14.05
N LYS A 76 6.99 -0.16 -14.46
CA LYS A 76 7.16 -0.54 -15.88
C LYS A 76 5.87 -1.09 -16.46
N GLN A 77 5.11 -1.85 -15.69
CA GLN A 77 3.86 -2.48 -16.11
C GLN A 77 2.64 -1.58 -15.89
N SER A 78 2.84 -0.32 -15.52
CA SER A 78 1.78 0.67 -15.29
C SER A 78 0.81 0.30 -14.17
N MET A 79 1.25 -0.50 -13.21
CA MET A 79 0.49 -0.80 -11.99
C MET A 79 0.54 0.35 -11.01
N ILE A 80 1.62 1.11 -11.02
CA ILE A 80 1.81 2.35 -10.26
C ILE A 80 2.40 3.41 -11.16
N ASP A 81 2.21 4.68 -10.79
CA ASP A 81 2.66 5.80 -11.63
C ASP A 81 4.14 6.14 -11.44
N SER A 82 4.67 5.99 -10.22
CA SER A 82 6.03 6.40 -9.89
C SER A 82 6.70 5.41 -8.94
N ALA A 83 7.71 4.70 -9.45
CA ALA A 83 8.55 3.84 -8.62
C ALA A 83 9.26 4.65 -7.53
N GLU A 84 9.71 5.87 -7.85
CA GLU A 84 10.41 6.74 -6.90
C GLU A 84 9.53 7.05 -5.68
N ASP A 85 8.27 7.43 -5.90
CA ASP A 85 7.34 7.72 -4.81
C ASP A 85 7.12 6.49 -3.91
N TRP A 86 6.99 5.33 -4.52
CA TRP A 86 6.79 4.09 -3.77
C TRP A 86 8.04 3.66 -3.01
N LEU A 87 9.23 3.90 -3.57
CA LEU A 87 10.49 3.63 -2.88
C LEU A 87 10.69 4.56 -1.68
N HIS A 88 10.29 5.83 -1.79
CA HIS A 88 10.25 6.75 -0.65
C HIS A 88 9.26 6.27 0.43
N MET A 89 8.09 5.80 0.01
CA MET A 89 7.10 5.23 0.93
C MET A 89 7.66 4.00 1.65
N LEU A 90 8.39 3.15 0.95
CA LEU A 90 9.08 1.99 1.55
C LEU A 90 10.08 2.44 2.63
N GLU A 91 10.86 3.48 2.37
CA GLU A 91 11.80 4.02 3.34
C GLU A 91 11.08 4.49 4.61
N GLN A 92 9.97 5.20 4.46
CA GLN A 92 9.17 5.65 5.59
C GLN A 92 8.55 4.47 6.35
N ARG A 93 8.07 3.47 5.65
CA ARG A 93 7.53 2.27 6.29
C ARG A 93 8.61 1.58 7.13
N ASN A 94 9.84 1.54 6.66
CA ASN A 94 10.95 0.93 7.40
C ASN A 94 11.34 1.73 8.65
N ILE A 95 11.03 3.02 8.70
CA ILE A 95 11.24 3.87 9.88
C ILE A 95 10.14 3.68 10.92
N CYS A 96 8.91 3.33 10.50
CA CYS A 96 7.74 3.25 11.39
C CYS A 96 7.98 2.45 12.69
N PRO A 97 8.61 1.24 12.66
CA PRO A 97 8.86 0.50 13.90
C PRO A 97 9.82 1.19 14.86
N HIS A 98 10.55 2.19 14.40
CA HIS A 98 11.54 2.95 15.16
C HIS A 98 11.07 4.37 15.50
N ALA A 99 9.78 4.67 15.30
CA ALA A 99 9.21 5.98 15.54
C ALA A 99 8.88 6.19 17.03
N TYR A 100 9.89 6.11 17.87
CA TYR A 100 9.74 6.30 19.33
C TYR A 100 9.55 7.77 19.71
N SER A 101 10.06 8.67 18.89
CA SER A 101 9.94 10.11 19.12
C SER A 101 8.63 10.59 18.54
N GLU A 102 7.95 11.45 19.28
CA GLU A 102 6.70 12.07 18.84
C GLU A 102 6.88 12.87 17.56
N SER A 103 8.01 13.57 17.41
CA SER A 103 8.27 14.36 16.21
C SER A 103 8.43 13.50 14.96
N ILE A 104 9.07 12.32 15.07
CA ILE A 104 9.19 11.37 13.96
C ILE A 104 7.82 10.80 13.61
N ALA A 105 7.04 10.43 14.61
CA ALA A 105 5.69 9.90 14.40
C ALA A 105 4.78 10.91 13.67
N TRP A 106 4.81 12.19 14.09
CA TRP A 106 4.04 13.25 13.44
C TRP A 106 4.48 13.49 12.00
N ASP A 107 5.79 13.44 11.73
CA ASP A 107 6.31 13.60 10.36
C ASP A 107 5.80 12.49 9.45
N ILE A 108 5.84 11.25 9.91
CA ILE A 108 5.31 10.10 9.16
C ILE A 108 3.80 10.26 8.95
N TYR A 109 3.07 10.62 9.99
CA TYR A 109 1.62 10.84 9.94
C TYR A 109 1.25 11.86 8.87
N GLU A 110 1.94 13.00 8.83
CA GLU A 110 1.68 14.04 7.83
C GLU A 110 1.91 13.53 6.41
N LYS A 111 2.96 12.75 6.19
CA LYS A 111 3.23 12.15 4.88
C LYS A 111 2.16 11.15 4.47
N ILE A 112 1.65 10.36 5.42
CA ILE A 112 0.55 9.43 5.16
C ILE A 112 -0.69 10.20 4.72
N CYS A 113 -1.10 11.21 5.48
CA CYS A 113 -2.31 11.98 5.22
C CYS A 113 -2.23 12.81 3.94
N ASN A 114 -1.06 13.37 3.63
CA ASN A 114 -0.91 14.32 2.53
C ASN A 114 -0.47 13.68 1.21
N LYS A 115 0.12 12.50 1.25
CA LYS A 115 0.66 11.88 0.03
C LYS A 115 0.39 10.38 -0.06
N TYR A 116 0.75 9.61 0.95
CA TYR A 116 0.76 8.15 0.82
C TYR A 116 -0.61 7.53 0.71
N ILE A 117 -1.62 8.11 1.38
CA ILE A 117 -3.00 7.65 1.22
C ILE A 117 -3.45 7.73 -0.24
N ASP A 118 -3.05 8.76 -0.96
CA ASP A 118 -3.40 8.94 -2.36
C ASP A 118 -2.68 7.94 -3.26
N LEU A 119 -1.40 7.65 -3.00
CA LEU A 119 -0.64 6.65 -3.73
C LEU A 119 -1.26 5.25 -3.56
N LEU A 120 -1.61 4.91 -2.32
CA LEU A 120 -2.22 3.62 -2.00
C LEU A 120 -3.62 3.48 -2.62
N THR A 121 -4.40 4.56 -2.61
CA THR A 121 -5.73 4.60 -3.22
C THR A 121 -5.65 4.48 -4.75
N ALA A 122 -4.70 5.17 -5.38
CA ALA A 122 -4.49 5.08 -6.83
C ALA A 122 -4.12 3.65 -7.24
N PHE A 123 -3.25 3.00 -6.46
CA PHE A 123 -2.92 1.59 -6.71
C PHE A 123 -4.13 0.67 -6.54
N GLU A 124 -4.95 0.91 -5.54
CA GLU A 124 -6.18 0.15 -5.31
C GLU A 124 -7.08 0.18 -6.56
N GLN A 125 -7.25 1.34 -7.14
CA GLN A 125 -8.07 1.52 -8.34
C GLN A 125 -7.48 0.78 -9.54
N LYS A 126 -6.19 0.91 -9.76
CA LYS A 126 -5.49 0.23 -10.86
C LYS A 126 -5.51 -1.29 -10.71
N ALA A 127 -5.27 -1.78 -9.50
CA ALA A 127 -5.30 -3.21 -9.21
C ALA A 127 -6.70 -3.79 -9.43
N THR A 128 -7.73 -3.08 -9.00
CA THR A 128 -9.12 -3.51 -9.20
C THR A 128 -9.45 -3.68 -10.67
N LYS A 129 -9.12 -2.69 -11.49
CA LYS A 129 -9.35 -2.75 -12.94
C LYS A 129 -8.59 -3.88 -13.59
N ARG A 130 -7.31 -4.02 -13.25
CA ARG A 130 -6.43 -5.00 -13.87
C ARG A 130 -6.84 -6.43 -13.54
N ILE A 131 -7.20 -6.71 -12.29
CA ILE A 131 -7.65 -8.01 -11.86
C ILE A 131 -9.01 -8.34 -12.47
N ASN A 132 -9.92 -7.37 -12.57
CA ASN A 132 -11.20 -7.57 -13.25
C ASN A 132 -11.04 -7.89 -14.73
N LEU A 133 -10.10 -7.26 -15.42
CA LEU A 133 -9.79 -7.58 -16.82
C LEU A 133 -9.28 -9.01 -16.96
N HIS A 134 -8.41 -9.45 -16.07
CA HIS A 134 -7.94 -10.85 -16.07
C HIS A 134 -9.08 -11.83 -15.83
N ARG A 135 -10.00 -11.50 -14.94
CA ARG A 135 -11.18 -12.35 -14.67
C ARG A 135 -12.07 -12.49 -15.90
N GLU A 136 -12.27 -11.37 -16.63
CA GLU A 136 -13.14 -11.36 -17.82
C GLU A 136 -12.53 -12.11 -19.00
N SER A 137 -11.21 -12.25 -19.04
CA SER A 137 -10.51 -12.94 -20.13
C SER A 137 -10.45 -14.45 -19.97
N ILE A 138 -10.95 -15.00 -18.86
CA ILE A 138 -11.05 -16.46 -18.64
C ILE A 138 -12.31 -17.03 -19.38
#